data_54ef4d24770f6f352498219386c12a5b
#
_entry.id   54ef4d24770f6f352498219386c12a5b
#
_cell.length_a   1.000
_cell.length_b   1.000
_cell.length_c   1.000
_cell.angle_alpha   90.00
_cell.angle_beta   90.00
_cell.angle_gamma   90.00
#
_symmetry.space_group_name_H-M   'P 1'
#
loop_
_entity.id
_entity.type
_entity.pdbx_description
1 polymer ?
#
loop_
_entity_poly.entity_id
_entity_poly.type
_entity_poly.pdbx_seq_one_letter_code
_entity_poly.pdbx_strand_id
1 'polypeptide(L)'
;MALLETKNLGISFGGLRAVNAFDISVEKGQLYGLIGPNGAGKTTIFNLLTGVYQPDEGAILLDGVNLTGKTTIEICKAGIARTFQNIRLFGDMPVIDNVKVGLHNHYPYSTFEGIFRLPRYHRVEKEMNAKAMELLEVFGLGAYAEYQAENLPYGQQRKLEIARAMATEPKLLLLDEPAAGMNPNETKELMETIRFVRDRFDMTILLIEHDMKLVAGICEKLTVLNFGEVLAQGGTQEVLNDPEVITAYLGE
;
A
#
# COMPACT_ATOMS: atom_id res chain seq x y z
N MET A 1 -18.47 -0.37 -8.38
CA MET A 1 -18.72 0.43 -7.15
C MET A 1 -17.38 0.91 -6.61
N ALA A 2 -17.26 2.20 -6.34
CA ALA A 2 -16.03 2.75 -5.78
C ALA A 2 -15.74 2.14 -4.40
N LEU A 3 -14.51 1.66 -4.20
CA LEU A 3 -14.02 1.21 -2.90
C LEU A 3 -13.41 2.39 -2.13
N LEU A 4 -12.56 3.19 -2.79
CA LEU A 4 -11.97 4.39 -2.23
C LEU A 4 -12.52 5.62 -2.96
N GLU A 5 -12.99 6.60 -2.21
CA GLU A 5 -13.35 7.92 -2.74
C GLU A 5 -12.70 8.99 -1.86
N THR A 6 -12.17 10.03 -2.48
CA THR A 6 -11.86 11.31 -1.81
C THR A 6 -12.72 12.40 -2.39
N LYS A 7 -13.13 13.35 -1.56
CA LYS A 7 -13.99 14.46 -1.97
C LYS A 7 -13.41 15.76 -1.48
N ASN A 8 -12.94 16.60 -2.40
CA ASN A 8 -12.36 17.91 -2.15
C ASN A 8 -11.27 17.87 -1.06
N LEU A 9 -10.41 16.84 -1.11
CA LEU A 9 -9.40 16.60 -0.08
C LEU A 9 -8.29 17.64 -0.18
N GLY A 10 -7.96 18.28 0.95
CA GLY A 10 -6.95 19.33 0.97
C GLY A 10 -6.19 19.42 2.29
N ILE A 11 -4.91 19.85 2.19
CA ILE A 11 -4.04 20.10 3.33
C ILE A 11 -3.01 21.18 3.01
N SER A 12 -2.70 22.02 4.01
CA SER A 12 -1.66 23.03 3.95
C SER A 12 -0.63 22.87 5.06
N PHE A 13 0.61 23.20 4.76
CA PHE A 13 1.71 23.21 5.75
C PHE A 13 2.34 24.60 5.77
N GLY A 14 2.19 25.34 6.89
CA GLY A 14 2.84 26.63 7.07
C GLY A 14 2.56 27.63 5.94
N GLY A 15 1.38 27.65 5.37
CA GLY A 15 1.02 28.53 4.25
C GLY A 15 1.25 27.97 2.85
N LEU A 16 1.93 26.83 2.70
CA LEU A 16 2.03 26.11 1.45
C LEU A 16 0.86 25.14 1.30
N ARG A 17 0.05 25.27 0.26
CA ARG A 17 -1.00 24.33 -0.09
C ARG A 17 -0.36 23.09 -0.75
N ALA A 18 -0.25 22.00 0.00
CA ALA A 18 0.42 20.77 -0.46
C ALA A 18 -0.51 19.85 -1.24
N VAL A 19 -1.80 19.87 -0.96
CA VAL A 19 -2.86 19.18 -1.73
C VAL A 19 -4.07 20.11 -1.77
N ASN A 20 -4.63 20.29 -2.97
CA ASN A 20 -5.76 21.18 -3.21
C ASN A 20 -6.86 20.44 -3.98
N ALA A 21 -8.07 20.39 -3.40
CA ALA A 21 -9.26 19.85 -4.01
C ALA A 21 -9.04 18.48 -4.70
N PHE A 22 -8.35 17.55 -4.02
CA PHE A 22 -8.01 16.25 -4.59
C PHE A 22 -9.21 15.31 -4.53
N ASP A 23 -9.67 14.90 -5.72
CA ASP A 23 -10.75 13.96 -5.93
C ASP A 23 -10.27 12.73 -6.67
N ILE A 24 -10.53 11.54 -6.12
CA ILE A 24 -10.22 10.25 -6.73
C ILE A 24 -11.35 9.26 -6.44
N SER A 25 -11.58 8.38 -7.39
CA SER A 25 -12.50 7.26 -7.23
C SER A 25 -11.84 5.99 -7.76
N VAL A 26 -11.55 5.04 -6.85
CA VAL A 26 -10.93 3.74 -7.16
C VAL A 26 -11.96 2.65 -6.98
N GLU A 27 -12.20 1.86 -8.02
CA GLU A 27 -13.16 0.76 -7.97
C GLU A 27 -12.57 -0.48 -7.30
N LYS A 28 -13.44 -1.34 -6.78
CA LYS A 28 -13.02 -2.61 -6.18
C LYS A 28 -12.30 -3.49 -7.22
N GLY A 29 -11.20 -4.11 -6.81
CA GLY A 29 -10.35 -4.96 -7.67
C GLY A 29 -9.49 -4.21 -8.68
N GLN A 30 -9.53 -2.85 -8.69
CA GLN A 30 -8.80 -2.03 -9.63
C GLN A 30 -7.34 -1.84 -9.21
N LEU A 31 -6.43 -1.83 -10.19
CA LEU A 31 -5.05 -1.40 -10.04
C LEU A 31 -4.92 0.03 -10.56
N TYR A 32 -4.80 0.97 -9.63
CA TYR A 32 -4.85 2.41 -9.90
C TYR A 32 -3.50 3.07 -9.59
N GLY A 33 -3.02 3.93 -10.48
CA GLY A 33 -1.76 4.66 -10.32
C GLY A 33 -1.97 6.12 -9.93
N LEU A 34 -1.20 6.60 -8.96
CA LEU A 34 -1.06 8.00 -8.60
C LEU A 34 0.36 8.44 -8.96
N ILE A 35 0.49 9.22 -10.02
CA ILE A 35 1.79 9.63 -10.57
C ILE A 35 1.94 11.16 -10.54
N GLY A 36 3.12 11.64 -10.86
CA GLY A 36 3.44 13.09 -10.89
C GLY A 36 4.91 13.35 -10.59
N PRO A 37 5.40 14.54 -10.86
CA PRO A 37 6.77 14.97 -10.56
C PRO A 37 7.11 14.86 -9.06
N ASN A 38 8.40 14.95 -8.73
CA ASN A 38 8.83 15.04 -7.34
C ASN A 38 8.27 16.32 -6.69
N GLY A 39 7.75 16.18 -5.47
CA GLY A 39 7.09 17.29 -4.79
C GLY A 39 5.65 17.57 -5.21
N ALA A 40 5.05 16.80 -6.13
CA ALA A 40 3.67 17.02 -6.58
C ALA A 40 2.60 16.76 -5.50
N GLY A 41 2.94 16.15 -4.34
CA GLY A 41 1.98 15.89 -3.26
C GLY A 41 1.57 14.41 -3.09
N LYS A 42 2.09 13.48 -3.90
CA LYS A 42 1.73 12.05 -3.87
C LYS A 42 1.85 11.42 -2.48
N THR A 43 3.02 11.53 -1.85
CA THR A 43 3.27 11.00 -0.50
C THR A 43 2.38 11.68 0.56
N THR A 44 2.05 12.97 0.36
CA THR A 44 1.10 13.69 1.23
C THR A 44 -0.28 13.07 1.15
N ILE A 45 -0.76 12.71 -0.04
CA ILE A 45 -2.03 12.01 -0.22
C ILE A 45 -2.00 10.64 0.49
N PHE A 46 -0.94 9.85 0.33
CA PHE A 46 -0.82 8.58 1.06
C PHE A 46 -0.82 8.77 2.58
N ASN A 47 -0.18 9.84 3.07
CA ASN A 47 -0.21 10.18 4.49
C ASN A 47 -1.61 10.59 4.97
N LEU A 48 -2.40 11.27 4.14
CA LEU A 48 -3.81 11.57 4.40
C LEU A 48 -4.67 10.31 4.43
N LEU A 49 -4.54 9.44 3.41
CA LEU A 49 -5.29 8.18 3.31
C LEU A 49 -5.00 7.21 4.46
N THR A 50 -3.81 7.30 5.07
CA THR A 50 -3.39 6.45 6.18
C THR A 50 -3.53 7.11 7.57
N GLY A 51 -4.04 8.35 7.64
CA GLY A 51 -4.25 9.07 8.89
C GLY A 51 -2.97 9.54 9.60
N VAL A 52 -1.83 9.52 8.90
CA VAL A 52 -0.57 10.13 9.38
C VAL A 52 -0.71 11.64 9.40
N TYR A 53 -1.39 12.20 8.39
CA TYR A 53 -1.85 13.58 8.39
C TYR A 53 -3.37 13.63 8.43
N GLN A 54 -3.91 14.69 9.05
CA GLN A 54 -5.32 14.98 9.01
C GLN A 54 -5.60 16.05 7.96
N PRO A 55 -6.60 15.89 7.09
CA PRO A 55 -6.94 16.91 6.11
C PRO A 55 -7.52 18.16 6.77
N ASP A 56 -7.24 19.34 6.21
CA ASP A 56 -7.86 20.59 6.60
C ASP A 56 -9.32 20.64 6.11
N GLU A 57 -9.58 20.02 4.96
CA GLU A 57 -10.90 19.98 4.32
C GLU A 57 -11.09 18.71 3.49
N GLY A 58 -12.34 18.44 3.16
CA GLY A 58 -12.72 17.29 2.35
C GLY A 58 -13.00 16.02 3.17
N ALA A 59 -13.17 14.92 2.44
CA ALA A 59 -13.52 13.62 3.04
C ALA A 59 -12.80 12.47 2.36
N ILE A 60 -12.52 11.41 3.14
CA ILE A 60 -11.98 10.13 2.69
C ILE A 60 -13.01 9.06 3.01
N LEU A 61 -13.48 8.34 2.00
CA LEU A 61 -14.45 7.26 2.17
C LEU A 61 -13.84 5.95 1.69
N LEU A 62 -13.98 4.90 2.48
CA LEU A 62 -13.66 3.53 2.12
C LEU A 62 -14.92 2.68 2.21
N ASP A 63 -15.35 2.09 1.08
CA ASP A 63 -16.56 1.27 1.02
C ASP A 63 -17.79 2.02 1.57
N GLY A 64 -17.89 3.34 1.27
CA GLY A 64 -18.92 4.25 1.75
C GLY A 64 -18.77 4.72 3.21
N VAL A 65 -17.79 4.18 3.96
CA VAL A 65 -17.53 4.57 5.37
C VAL A 65 -16.56 5.75 5.42
N ASN A 66 -16.93 6.83 6.12
CA ASN A 66 -16.06 7.98 6.28
C ASN A 66 -14.89 7.69 7.24
N LEU A 67 -13.67 7.84 6.75
CA LEU A 67 -12.41 7.66 7.51
C LEU A 67 -11.73 8.97 7.89
N THR A 68 -12.28 10.12 7.51
CA THR A 68 -11.73 11.45 7.82
C THR A 68 -11.62 11.63 9.34
N GLY A 69 -10.46 12.06 9.81
CA GLY A 69 -10.23 12.26 11.24
C GLY A 69 -9.93 10.99 12.04
N LYS A 70 -9.90 9.81 11.39
CA LYS A 70 -9.55 8.54 12.03
C LYS A 70 -8.05 8.44 12.25
N THR A 71 -7.67 7.70 13.29
CA THR A 71 -6.28 7.35 13.58
C THR A 71 -5.76 6.30 12.61
N THR A 72 -4.42 6.18 12.47
CA THR A 72 -3.77 5.14 11.66
C THR A 72 -4.22 3.72 12.03
N ILE A 73 -4.45 3.46 13.34
CA ILE A 73 -4.93 2.16 13.83
C ILE A 73 -6.37 1.90 13.36
N GLU A 74 -7.26 2.88 13.44
CA GLU A 74 -8.64 2.75 13.00
C GLU A 74 -8.72 2.56 11.48
N ILE A 75 -7.88 3.27 10.71
CA ILE A 75 -7.79 3.15 9.25
C ILE A 75 -7.26 1.78 8.85
N CYS A 76 -6.22 1.27 9.51
CA CYS A 76 -5.74 -0.09 9.29
C CYS A 76 -6.84 -1.12 9.57
N LYS A 77 -7.57 -0.99 10.69
CA LYS A 77 -8.71 -1.86 11.02
C LYS A 77 -9.89 -1.73 10.05
N ALA A 78 -10.06 -0.58 9.40
CA ALA A 78 -11.08 -0.39 8.37
C ALA A 78 -10.72 -1.09 7.05
N GLY A 79 -9.45 -1.46 6.88
CA GLY A 79 -8.97 -2.26 5.75
C GLY A 79 -8.06 -1.50 4.78
N ILE A 80 -7.31 -0.49 5.22
CA ILE A 80 -6.23 0.12 4.43
C ILE A 80 -4.89 -0.34 4.98
N ALA A 81 -4.07 -0.99 4.12
CA ALA A 81 -2.67 -1.29 4.42
C ALA A 81 -1.74 -0.52 3.50
N ARG A 82 -0.52 -0.22 3.95
CA ARG A 82 0.50 0.50 3.18
C ARG A 82 1.86 -0.16 3.32
N THR A 83 2.58 -0.29 2.20
CA THR A 83 4.02 -0.48 2.18
C THR A 83 4.72 0.88 2.12
N PHE A 84 6.04 0.91 2.34
CA PHE A 84 6.81 2.15 2.33
C PHE A 84 7.88 2.10 1.25
N GLN A 85 8.30 3.26 0.74
CA GLN A 85 9.37 3.38 -0.24
C GLN A 85 10.64 2.67 0.24
N ASN A 86 11.10 2.97 1.45
CA ASN A 86 12.16 2.19 2.11
C ASN A 86 11.54 0.99 2.83
N ILE A 87 12.03 -0.20 2.56
CA ILE A 87 11.56 -1.43 3.20
C ILE A 87 11.64 -1.29 4.73
N ARG A 88 10.52 -1.52 5.41
CA ARG A 88 10.41 -1.43 6.88
C ARG A 88 10.08 -2.78 7.47
N LEU A 89 10.98 -3.73 7.32
CA LEU A 89 10.89 -5.03 8.00
C LEU A 89 11.52 -4.97 9.39
N PHE A 90 11.11 -5.88 10.25
CA PHE A 90 11.82 -6.18 11.50
C PHE A 90 13.00 -7.10 11.14
N GLY A 91 14.17 -6.52 10.83
CA GLY A 91 15.32 -7.19 10.24
C GLY A 91 15.80 -8.39 11.06
N ASP A 92 15.93 -8.20 12.38
CA ASP A 92 16.38 -9.21 13.33
C ASP A 92 15.33 -10.31 13.63
N MET A 93 14.10 -10.15 13.14
CA MET A 93 13.02 -11.13 13.33
C MET A 93 12.97 -12.13 12.17
N PRO A 94 12.56 -13.38 12.44
CA PRO A 94 12.24 -14.34 11.39
C PRO A 94 11.22 -13.82 10.39
N VAL A 95 11.31 -14.31 9.15
CA VAL A 95 10.38 -13.99 8.06
C VAL A 95 8.94 -14.28 8.47
N ILE A 96 8.69 -15.45 9.08
CA ILE A 96 7.35 -15.83 9.55
C ILE A 96 6.81 -14.86 10.62
N ASP A 97 7.65 -14.41 11.54
CA ASP A 97 7.22 -13.51 12.61
C ASP A 97 6.91 -12.10 12.07
N ASN A 98 7.60 -11.64 11.02
CA ASN A 98 7.22 -10.42 10.30
C ASN A 98 5.77 -10.49 9.78
N VAL A 99 5.35 -11.62 9.20
CA VAL A 99 3.98 -11.82 8.73
C VAL A 99 3.00 -11.90 9.91
N LYS A 100 3.36 -12.60 11.00
CA LYS A 100 2.52 -12.71 12.21
C LYS A 100 2.20 -11.36 12.85
N VAL A 101 3.11 -10.39 12.79
CA VAL A 101 2.82 -9.02 13.27
C VAL A 101 1.59 -8.45 12.55
N GLY A 102 1.45 -8.67 11.23
CA GLY A 102 0.27 -8.24 10.47
C GLY A 102 -1.02 -8.95 10.89
N LEU A 103 -0.95 -10.22 11.27
CA LEU A 103 -2.11 -11.02 11.70
C LEU A 103 -2.65 -10.64 13.08
N HIS A 104 -1.89 -9.93 13.90
CA HIS A 104 -2.21 -9.73 15.33
C HIS A 104 -3.56 -9.04 15.58
N ASN A 105 -4.04 -8.23 14.63
CA ASN A 105 -5.35 -7.60 14.73
C ASN A 105 -6.52 -8.59 14.63
N HIS A 106 -6.31 -9.74 13.96
CA HIS A 106 -7.34 -10.75 13.72
C HIS A 106 -7.29 -11.90 14.72
N TYR A 107 -6.17 -12.06 15.43
CA TYR A 107 -5.92 -13.15 16.37
C TYR A 107 -5.60 -12.62 17.79
N PRO A 108 -6.56 -11.94 18.45
CA PRO A 108 -6.29 -11.30 19.72
C PRO A 108 -6.22 -12.31 20.87
N TYR A 109 -5.22 -12.17 21.71
CA TYR A 109 -5.17 -12.72 23.06
C TYR A 109 -4.77 -11.62 24.05
N SER A 110 -5.14 -11.78 25.31
CA SER A 110 -4.81 -10.78 26.32
C SER A 110 -3.32 -10.83 26.67
N THR A 111 -2.77 -9.70 27.13
CA THR A 111 -1.39 -9.64 27.64
C THR A 111 -1.14 -10.67 28.73
N PHE A 112 -2.12 -10.90 29.60
CA PHE A 112 -2.06 -11.90 30.66
C PHE A 112 -1.94 -13.32 30.09
N GLU A 113 -2.74 -13.68 29.07
CA GLU A 113 -2.67 -14.98 28.40
C GLU A 113 -1.31 -15.20 27.74
N GLY A 114 -0.73 -14.13 27.15
CA GLY A 114 0.61 -14.15 26.53
C GLY A 114 1.73 -14.36 27.57
N ILE A 115 1.73 -13.60 28.68
CA ILE A 115 2.76 -13.69 29.74
C ILE A 115 2.75 -15.09 30.38
N PHE A 116 1.57 -15.61 30.72
CA PHE A 116 1.43 -16.92 31.40
C PHE A 116 1.33 -18.10 30.43
N ARG A 117 1.42 -17.86 29.12
CA ARG A 117 1.34 -18.86 28.05
C ARG A 117 0.17 -19.85 28.26
N LEU A 118 -1.02 -19.29 28.51
CA LEU A 118 -2.23 -20.07 28.75
C LEU A 118 -2.64 -20.90 27.51
N PRO A 119 -3.48 -21.93 27.65
CA PRO A 119 -3.87 -22.79 26.51
C PRO A 119 -4.42 -22.03 25.29
N ARG A 120 -5.12 -20.91 25.51
CA ARG A 120 -5.62 -20.04 24.44
C ARG A 120 -4.48 -19.40 23.66
N TYR A 121 -3.42 -18.91 24.34
CA TYR A 121 -2.21 -18.39 23.69
C TYR A 121 -1.61 -19.42 22.72
N HIS A 122 -1.36 -20.65 23.17
CA HIS A 122 -0.78 -21.70 22.32
C HIS A 122 -1.65 -22.03 21.10
N ARG A 123 -2.98 -22.05 21.27
CA ARG A 123 -3.90 -22.28 20.16
C ARG A 123 -3.83 -21.15 19.13
N VAL A 124 -3.92 -19.91 19.58
CA VAL A 124 -3.88 -18.72 18.71
C VAL A 124 -2.53 -18.63 17.98
N GLU A 125 -1.41 -18.85 18.68
CA GLU A 125 -0.08 -18.88 18.05
C GLU A 125 0.04 -19.95 16.96
N LYS A 126 -0.55 -21.14 17.19
CA LYS A 126 -0.56 -22.21 16.19
C LYS A 126 -1.38 -21.81 14.95
N GLU A 127 -2.55 -21.18 15.15
CA GLU A 127 -3.40 -20.68 14.07
C GLU A 127 -2.68 -19.57 13.29
N MET A 128 -2.04 -18.61 13.98
CA MET A 128 -1.25 -17.55 13.36
C MET A 128 -0.06 -18.11 12.56
N ASN A 129 0.67 -19.09 13.11
CA ASN A 129 1.78 -19.73 12.40
C ASN A 129 1.28 -20.42 11.11
N ALA A 130 0.17 -21.14 11.17
CA ALA A 130 -0.40 -21.80 9.99
C ALA A 130 -0.80 -20.77 8.92
N LYS A 131 -1.45 -19.67 9.33
CA LYS A 131 -1.88 -18.62 8.41
C LYS A 131 -0.70 -17.83 7.84
N ALA A 132 0.32 -17.52 8.66
CA ALA A 132 1.53 -16.87 8.21
C ALA A 132 2.27 -17.75 7.20
N MET A 133 2.37 -19.06 7.46
CA MET A 133 3.01 -19.99 6.53
C MET A 133 2.25 -20.11 5.22
N GLU A 134 0.91 -20.16 5.23
CA GLU A 134 0.08 -20.12 4.03
C GLU A 134 0.38 -18.88 3.17
N LEU A 135 0.46 -17.70 3.79
CA LEU A 135 0.83 -16.46 3.09
C LEU A 135 2.26 -16.54 2.54
N LEU A 136 3.22 -17.01 3.31
CA LEU A 136 4.61 -17.14 2.84
C LEU A 136 4.72 -18.08 1.64
N GLU A 137 3.99 -19.19 1.63
CA GLU A 137 3.94 -20.11 0.47
C GLU A 137 3.36 -19.42 -0.77
N VAL A 138 2.31 -18.62 -0.61
CA VAL A 138 1.70 -17.83 -1.69
C VAL A 138 2.71 -16.87 -2.32
N PHE A 139 3.60 -16.26 -1.52
CA PHE A 139 4.65 -15.34 -2.00
C PHE A 139 5.97 -16.04 -2.39
N GLY A 140 6.03 -17.37 -2.32
CA GLY A 140 7.24 -18.14 -2.59
C GLY A 140 8.34 -17.98 -1.53
N LEU A 141 7.96 -17.60 -0.31
CA LEU A 141 8.87 -17.35 0.82
C LEU A 141 8.86 -18.46 1.87
N GLY A 142 8.10 -19.54 1.69
CA GLY A 142 7.95 -20.62 2.66
C GLY A 142 9.28 -21.24 3.10
N ALA A 143 10.20 -21.48 2.15
CA ALA A 143 11.53 -22.03 2.45
C ALA A 143 12.41 -21.10 3.33
N TYR A 144 12.07 -19.82 3.43
CA TYR A 144 12.80 -18.82 4.21
C TYR A 144 12.14 -18.46 5.53
N ALA A 145 11.08 -19.15 5.93
CA ALA A 145 10.24 -18.81 7.09
C ALA A 145 11.04 -18.50 8.37
N GLU A 146 12.07 -19.31 8.64
CA GLU A 146 12.93 -19.21 9.84
C GLU A 146 14.16 -18.32 9.65
N TYR A 147 14.40 -17.76 8.45
CA TYR A 147 15.52 -16.87 8.19
C TYR A 147 15.22 -15.49 8.79
N GLN A 148 16.27 -14.78 9.23
CA GLN A 148 16.14 -13.37 9.58
C GLN A 148 15.80 -12.56 8.34
N ALA A 149 14.86 -11.64 8.47
CA ALA A 149 14.32 -10.89 7.33
C ALA A 149 15.40 -10.06 6.61
N GLU A 150 16.39 -9.53 7.32
CA GLU A 150 17.51 -8.77 6.75
C GLU A 150 18.43 -9.61 5.85
N ASN A 151 18.47 -10.92 6.03
CA ASN A 151 19.31 -11.84 5.23
C ASN A 151 18.65 -12.23 3.90
N LEU A 152 17.42 -11.80 3.63
CA LEU A 152 16.77 -12.03 2.34
C LEU A 152 17.35 -11.11 1.26
N PRO A 153 17.46 -11.57 0.01
CA PRO A 153 17.67 -10.68 -1.13
C PRO A 153 16.61 -9.56 -1.20
N TYR A 154 16.98 -8.39 -1.73
CA TYR A 154 16.14 -7.19 -1.73
C TYR A 154 14.73 -7.44 -2.31
N GLY A 155 14.62 -8.11 -3.46
CA GLY A 155 13.32 -8.45 -4.06
C GLY A 155 12.46 -9.36 -3.18
N GLN A 156 13.07 -10.26 -2.39
CA GLN A 156 12.35 -11.11 -1.44
C GLN A 156 11.93 -10.32 -0.18
N GLN A 157 12.75 -9.37 0.27
CA GLN A 157 12.34 -8.45 1.33
C GLN A 157 11.10 -7.64 0.93
N ARG A 158 11.03 -7.17 -0.33
CA ARG A 158 9.85 -6.47 -0.84
C ARG A 158 8.61 -7.38 -0.88
N LYS A 159 8.76 -8.63 -1.33
CA LYS A 159 7.68 -9.62 -1.29
C LYS A 159 7.21 -9.87 0.16
N LEU A 160 8.13 -9.96 1.12
CA LEU A 160 7.79 -10.10 2.53
C LEU A 160 7.05 -8.89 3.10
N GLU A 161 7.44 -7.68 2.71
CA GLU A 161 6.73 -6.45 3.11
C GLU A 161 5.29 -6.45 2.61
N ILE A 162 5.06 -6.85 1.35
CA ILE A 162 3.71 -7.01 0.78
C ILE A 162 2.95 -8.11 1.51
N ALA A 163 3.57 -9.28 1.76
CA ALA A 163 2.96 -10.38 2.50
C ALA A 163 2.52 -9.97 3.91
N ARG A 164 3.35 -9.18 4.62
CA ARG A 164 3.01 -8.62 5.93
C ARG A 164 1.85 -7.63 5.84
N ALA A 165 1.80 -6.79 4.81
CA ALA A 165 0.66 -5.91 4.59
C ALA A 165 -0.62 -6.70 4.29
N MET A 166 -0.53 -7.76 3.47
CA MET A 166 -1.66 -8.67 3.18
C MET A 166 -2.14 -9.43 4.40
N ALA A 167 -1.27 -9.71 5.38
CA ALA A 167 -1.64 -10.35 6.64
C ALA A 167 -2.62 -9.52 7.49
N THR A 168 -2.75 -8.21 7.25
CA THR A 168 -3.78 -7.36 7.88
C THR A 168 -5.15 -7.52 7.23
N GLU A 169 -5.31 -8.40 6.22
CA GLU A 169 -6.54 -8.64 5.45
C GLU A 169 -7.17 -7.33 4.91
N PRO A 170 -6.38 -6.51 4.18
CA PRO A 170 -6.84 -5.20 3.75
C PRO A 170 -7.88 -5.32 2.62
N LYS A 171 -8.74 -4.30 2.49
CA LYS A 171 -9.58 -4.05 1.31
C LYS A 171 -8.82 -3.26 0.24
N LEU A 172 -7.93 -2.36 0.68
CA LEU A 172 -7.11 -1.48 -0.14
C LEU A 172 -5.65 -1.59 0.27
N LEU A 173 -4.79 -1.91 -0.69
CA LEU A 173 -3.34 -1.94 -0.53
C LEU A 173 -2.72 -0.71 -1.19
N LEU A 174 -2.01 0.10 -0.40
CA LEU A 174 -1.25 1.25 -0.86
C LEU A 174 0.22 0.85 -1.05
N LEU A 175 0.73 0.95 -2.28
CA LEU A 175 2.13 0.66 -2.61
C LEU A 175 2.86 1.97 -2.91
N ASP A 176 3.84 2.31 -2.08
CA ASP A 176 4.60 3.55 -2.17
C ASP A 176 5.97 3.28 -2.81
N GLU A 177 6.11 3.61 -4.10
CA GLU A 177 7.31 3.40 -4.92
C GLU A 177 7.95 2.00 -4.73
N PRO A 178 7.18 0.93 -4.93
CA PRO A 178 7.63 -0.42 -4.58
C PRO A 178 8.82 -0.92 -5.43
N ALA A 179 9.07 -0.34 -6.61
CA ALA A 179 10.18 -0.69 -7.49
C ALA A 179 11.46 0.13 -7.23
N ALA A 180 11.44 1.06 -6.24
CA ALA A 180 12.60 1.89 -5.96
C ALA A 180 13.85 1.06 -5.67
N GLY A 181 14.94 1.32 -6.42
CA GLY A 181 16.22 0.62 -6.26
C GLY A 181 16.30 -0.77 -6.90
N MET A 182 15.26 -1.24 -7.59
CA MET A 182 15.23 -2.52 -8.27
C MET A 182 15.85 -2.46 -9.67
N ASN A 183 16.49 -3.57 -10.08
CA ASN A 183 16.90 -3.76 -11.46
C ASN A 183 15.70 -4.17 -12.34
N PRO A 184 15.81 -4.12 -13.69
CA PRO A 184 14.69 -4.43 -14.59
C PRO A 184 14.07 -5.83 -14.41
N ASN A 185 14.86 -6.84 -14.04
CA ASN A 185 14.34 -8.19 -13.79
C ASN A 185 13.52 -8.24 -12.49
N GLU A 186 14.03 -7.63 -11.42
CA GLU A 186 13.32 -7.50 -10.14
C GLU A 186 12.02 -6.71 -10.30
N THR A 187 12.04 -5.61 -11.09
CA THR A 187 10.84 -4.83 -11.40
C THR A 187 9.80 -5.70 -12.11
N LYS A 188 10.22 -6.53 -13.07
CA LYS A 188 9.32 -7.45 -13.77
C LYS A 188 8.70 -8.47 -12.82
N GLU A 189 9.50 -9.10 -11.93
CA GLU A 189 8.99 -10.02 -10.92
C GLU A 189 8.03 -9.34 -9.94
N LEU A 190 8.31 -8.08 -9.57
CA LEU A 190 7.42 -7.29 -8.74
C LEU A 190 6.08 -7.02 -9.43
N MET A 191 6.09 -6.65 -10.71
CA MET A 191 4.87 -6.47 -11.50
C MET A 191 4.01 -7.74 -11.53
N GLU A 192 4.64 -8.90 -11.73
CA GLU A 192 3.98 -10.21 -11.69
C GLU A 192 3.40 -10.48 -10.29
N THR A 193 4.15 -10.17 -9.24
CA THR A 193 3.68 -10.30 -7.85
C THR A 193 2.48 -9.40 -7.56
N ILE A 194 2.51 -8.13 -7.99
CA ILE A 194 1.38 -7.18 -7.79
C ILE A 194 0.12 -7.66 -8.51
N ARG A 195 0.25 -8.10 -9.77
CA ARG A 195 -0.88 -8.68 -10.53
C ARG A 195 -1.42 -9.93 -9.85
N PHE A 196 -0.52 -10.83 -9.43
CA PHE A 196 -0.90 -12.05 -8.72
C PHE A 196 -1.66 -11.75 -7.42
N VAL A 197 -1.21 -10.78 -6.61
CA VAL A 197 -1.91 -10.34 -5.39
C VAL A 197 -3.29 -9.80 -5.72
N ARG A 198 -3.40 -8.93 -6.74
CA ARG A 198 -4.70 -8.42 -7.19
C ARG A 198 -5.66 -9.54 -7.56
N ASP A 199 -5.21 -10.45 -8.44
CA ASP A 199 -6.07 -11.48 -9.01
C ASP A 199 -6.42 -12.57 -7.98
N ARG A 200 -5.45 -12.96 -7.15
CA ARG A 200 -5.64 -14.04 -6.16
C ARG A 200 -6.52 -13.64 -4.99
N PHE A 201 -6.48 -12.37 -4.58
CA PHE A 201 -7.15 -11.86 -3.40
C PHE A 201 -8.29 -10.86 -3.71
N ASP A 202 -8.64 -10.65 -5.00
CA ASP A 202 -9.59 -9.61 -5.43
C ASP A 202 -9.20 -8.23 -4.84
N MET A 203 -7.88 -7.95 -4.81
CA MET A 203 -7.31 -6.82 -4.10
C MET A 203 -7.43 -5.53 -4.91
N THR A 204 -7.89 -4.47 -4.26
CA THR A 204 -7.80 -3.12 -4.81
C THR A 204 -6.43 -2.54 -4.43
N ILE A 205 -5.70 -2.00 -5.41
CA ILE A 205 -4.35 -1.50 -5.21
C ILE A 205 -4.27 -0.06 -5.71
N LEU A 206 -3.77 0.84 -4.87
CA LEU A 206 -3.37 2.19 -5.25
C LEU A 206 -1.85 2.29 -5.16
N LEU A 207 -1.22 2.62 -6.28
CA LEU A 207 0.22 2.60 -6.47
C LEU A 207 0.75 4.02 -6.70
N ILE A 208 1.77 4.45 -5.94
CA ILE A 208 2.63 5.57 -6.32
C ILE A 208 3.86 4.99 -7.01
N GLU A 209 4.17 5.49 -8.20
CA GLU A 209 5.38 5.12 -8.95
C GLU A 209 5.83 6.25 -9.87
N HIS A 210 7.12 6.20 -10.22
CA HIS A 210 7.73 7.07 -11.21
C HIS A 210 8.33 6.29 -12.39
N ASP A 211 8.40 4.95 -12.31
CA ASP A 211 8.73 4.08 -13.45
C ASP A 211 7.50 3.93 -14.36
N MET A 212 7.51 4.70 -15.46
CA MET A 212 6.40 4.71 -16.42
C MET A 212 6.20 3.36 -17.12
N LYS A 213 7.24 2.50 -17.21
CA LYS A 213 7.08 1.16 -17.78
C LYS A 213 6.29 0.25 -16.85
N LEU A 214 6.56 0.34 -15.55
CA LEU A 214 5.79 -0.38 -14.53
C LEU A 214 4.34 0.12 -14.54
N VAL A 215 4.14 1.43 -14.45
CA VAL A 215 2.82 2.07 -14.45
C VAL A 215 2.01 1.67 -15.68
N ALA A 216 2.56 1.83 -16.88
CA ALA A 216 1.91 1.46 -18.14
C ALA A 216 1.63 -0.03 -18.24
N GLY A 217 2.46 -0.85 -17.59
CA GLY A 217 2.36 -2.30 -17.62
C GLY A 217 1.27 -2.87 -16.72
N ILE A 218 0.95 -2.24 -15.57
CA ILE A 218 0.03 -2.85 -14.59
C ILE A 218 -1.18 -1.98 -14.22
N CYS A 219 -1.11 -0.65 -14.30
CA CYS A 219 -2.21 0.21 -13.93
C CYS A 219 -3.29 0.26 -15.01
N GLU A 220 -4.56 0.27 -14.60
CA GLU A 220 -5.74 0.39 -15.48
C GLU A 220 -6.15 1.85 -15.66
N LYS A 221 -6.05 2.62 -14.58
CA LYS A 221 -6.33 4.06 -14.54
C LYS A 221 -5.23 4.80 -13.80
N LEU A 222 -5.07 6.07 -14.13
CA LEU A 222 -4.10 6.98 -13.52
C LEU A 222 -4.76 8.27 -13.07
N THR A 223 -4.20 8.84 -12.02
CA THR A 223 -4.29 10.27 -11.68
C THR A 223 -2.89 10.85 -11.69
N VAL A 224 -2.72 11.94 -12.40
CA VAL A 224 -1.48 12.73 -12.43
C VAL A 224 -1.64 13.92 -11.52
N LEU A 225 -0.72 14.04 -10.57
CA LEU A 225 -0.61 15.22 -9.72
C LEU A 225 0.48 16.17 -10.23
N ASN A 226 0.20 17.46 -10.15
CA ASN A 226 1.19 18.51 -10.33
C ASN A 226 0.92 19.63 -9.31
N PHE A 227 1.93 20.03 -8.53
CA PHE A 227 1.82 21.06 -7.49
C PHE A 227 0.60 20.95 -6.57
N GLY A 228 0.24 19.73 -6.16
CA GLY A 228 -0.87 19.47 -5.24
C GLY A 228 -2.26 19.41 -5.89
N GLU A 229 -2.38 19.57 -7.19
CA GLU A 229 -3.62 19.54 -7.96
C GLU A 229 -3.64 18.36 -8.94
N VAL A 230 -4.85 17.92 -9.32
CA VAL A 230 -5.03 16.89 -10.35
C VAL A 230 -4.84 17.55 -11.72
N LEU A 231 -3.81 17.13 -12.45
CA LEU A 231 -3.53 17.58 -13.80
C LEU A 231 -4.34 16.79 -14.84
N ALA A 232 -4.36 15.47 -14.70
CA ALA A 232 -5.09 14.58 -15.59
C ALA A 232 -5.58 13.33 -14.84
N GLN A 233 -6.68 12.73 -15.29
CA GLN A 233 -7.25 11.51 -14.73
C GLN A 233 -7.98 10.72 -15.81
N GLY A 234 -7.69 9.43 -15.94
CA GLY A 234 -8.34 8.61 -16.98
C GLY A 234 -7.69 7.23 -17.13
N GLY A 235 -7.94 6.61 -18.27
CA GLY A 235 -7.29 5.36 -18.67
C GLY A 235 -5.77 5.55 -18.82
N THR A 236 -5.00 4.53 -18.43
CA THR A 236 -3.52 4.62 -18.38
C THR A 236 -2.93 5.10 -19.69
N GLN A 237 -3.34 4.54 -20.83
CA GLN A 237 -2.79 4.91 -22.14
C GLN A 237 -3.22 6.33 -22.57
N GLU A 238 -4.43 6.74 -22.23
CA GLU A 238 -4.94 8.08 -22.50
C GLU A 238 -4.11 9.13 -21.75
N VAL A 239 -3.95 8.94 -20.44
CA VAL A 239 -3.23 9.87 -19.56
C VAL A 239 -1.74 9.95 -19.90
N LEU A 240 -1.09 8.81 -20.21
CA LEU A 240 0.34 8.81 -20.55
C LEU A 240 0.66 9.46 -21.92
N ASN A 241 -0.35 9.59 -22.80
CA ASN A 241 -0.20 10.29 -24.08
C ASN A 241 -0.72 11.73 -24.05
N ASP A 242 -1.19 12.23 -22.92
CA ASP A 242 -1.66 13.59 -22.76
C ASP A 242 -0.48 14.57 -22.85
N PRO A 243 -0.53 15.58 -23.77
CA PRO A 243 0.54 16.55 -23.93
C PRO A 243 0.85 17.35 -22.65
N GLU A 244 -0.16 17.68 -21.84
CA GLU A 244 0.04 18.38 -20.56
C GLU A 244 0.80 17.53 -19.56
N VAL A 245 0.51 16.23 -19.52
CA VAL A 245 1.23 15.28 -18.68
C VAL A 245 2.67 15.13 -19.13
N ILE A 246 2.91 14.98 -20.43
CA ILE A 246 4.26 14.89 -21.00
C ILE A 246 5.07 16.14 -20.65
N THR A 247 4.51 17.33 -20.86
CA THR A 247 5.15 18.61 -20.52
C THR A 247 5.49 18.70 -19.02
N ALA A 248 4.57 18.29 -18.13
CA ALA A 248 4.80 18.32 -16.69
C ALA A 248 5.97 17.42 -16.24
N TYR A 249 6.24 16.33 -16.95
CA TYR A 249 7.37 15.43 -16.66
C TYR A 249 8.68 15.85 -17.31
N LEU A 250 8.64 16.49 -18.49
CA LEU A 250 9.82 16.97 -19.21
C LEU A 250 10.33 18.31 -18.68
N GLY A 251 9.49 19.08 -17.98
CA GLY A 251 9.87 20.38 -17.40
C GLY A 251 10.02 21.51 -18.41
N GLU A 252 9.29 21.45 -19.54
CA GLU A 252 9.23 22.52 -20.56
C GLU A 252 8.03 23.45 -20.33
#